data_929258d4ff78c5e78bfec019e5d76632
#
_entry.id   929258d4ff78c5e78bfec019e5d76632
#
_cell.length_a   1.000
_cell.length_b   1.000
_cell.length_c   1.000
_cell.angle_alpha   90.00
_cell.angle_beta   90.00
_cell.angle_gamma   90.00
#
_symmetry.space_group_name_H-M   'P 1'
#
loop_
_entity.id
_entity.type
_entity.pdbx_description
1 polymer ?
#
loop_
_entity_poly.entity_id
_entity_poly.type
_entity_poly.pdbx_seq_one_letter_code
_entity_poly.pdbx_strand_id
1 'polypeptide(L)'
;MIELVVVLAILGIMVAIAVPNFKQYMFQRRLNGAARQIMSDLMSARMKAITLNRKVKVFFSGSNHQYTVCDDANGDGTVGSGEGAVQVRDIQYDYPGVTYTATADPIFFVNGTAYGTTVTLANTSGTKKVAVATTGRVKIE
;
A
#
# COMPACT_ATOMS: atom_id res chain seq x y z
N MET A 1 -49.46 -6.90 19.59
CA MET A 1 -49.27 -7.06 18.11
C MET A 1 -48.71 -5.77 17.49
N ILE A 2 -49.34 -4.61 17.70
CA ILE A 2 -48.88 -3.32 17.13
C ILE A 2 -47.50 -2.90 17.66
N GLU A 3 -47.21 -3.19 18.91
CA GLU A 3 -45.91 -2.90 19.55
C GLU A 3 -44.75 -3.55 18.82
N LEU A 4 -44.89 -4.82 18.39
CA LEU A 4 -43.88 -5.54 17.65
C LEU A 4 -43.64 -4.92 16.27
N VAL A 5 -44.70 -4.47 15.59
CA VAL A 5 -44.57 -3.80 14.29
C VAL A 5 -43.86 -2.47 14.41
N VAL A 6 -44.15 -1.69 15.47
CA VAL A 6 -43.45 -0.41 15.73
C VAL A 6 -41.97 -0.63 16.01
N VAL A 7 -41.63 -1.63 16.82
CA VAL A 7 -40.22 -1.97 17.10
C VAL A 7 -39.45 -2.35 15.82
N LEU A 8 -40.07 -3.19 14.97
CA LEU A 8 -39.47 -3.58 13.70
C LEU A 8 -39.32 -2.39 12.74
N ALA A 9 -40.27 -1.47 12.72
CA ALA A 9 -40.17 -0.25 11.90
C ALA A 9 -39.00 0.64 12.35
N ILE A 10 -38.83 0.85 13.66
CA ILE A 10 -37.71 1.64 14.21
C ILE A 10 -36.37 0.97 13.90
N LEU A 11 -36.25 -0.35 14.10
CA LEU A 11 -35.07 -1.12 13.76
C LEU A 11 -34.72 -1.01 12.27
N GLY A 12 -35.70 -1.07 11.37
CA GLY A 12 -35.53 -0.91 9.94
C GLY A 12 -34.94 0.45 9.58
N ILE A 13 -35.41 1.52 10.19
CA ILE A 13 -34.90 2.89 9.98
C ILE A 13 -33.43 2.99 10.50
N MET A 14 -33.15 2.46 11.68
CA MET A 14 -31.80 2.48 12.23
C MET A 14 -30.81 1.73 11.35
N VAL A 15 -31.17 0.55 10.84
CA VAL A 15 -30.33 -0.25 9.92
C VAL A 15 -30.12 0.50 8.60
N ALA A 16 -31.14 1.15 8.05
CA ALA A 16 -31.04 1.91 6.81
C ALA A 16 -30.01 3.05 6.89
N ILE A 17 -29.83 3.67 8.04
CA ILE A 17 -28.84 4.73 8.28
C ILE A 17 -27.46 4.14 8.60
N ALA A 18 -27.39 3.05 9.35
CA ALA A 18 -26.14 2.46 9.82
C ALA A 18 -25.32 1.81 8.71
N VAL A 19 -25.98 1.10 7.78
CA VAL A 19 -25.31 0.32 6.71
C VAL A 19 -24.44 1.19 5.79
N PRO A 20 -24.89 2.32 5.22
CA PRO A 20 -24.04 3.13 4.34
C PRO A 20 -22.84 3.74 5.06
N ASN A 21 -23.01 4.20 6.29
CA ASN A 21 -21.92 4.75 7.10
C ASN A 21 -20.85 3.70 7.42
N PHE A 22 -21.26 2.47 7.73
CA PHE A 22 -20.35 1.36 7.99
C PHE A 22 -19.51 0.99 6.75
N LYS A 23 -20.11 0.95 5.56
CA LYS A 23 -19.41 0.68 4.30
C LYS A 23 -18.34 1.72 4.04
N GLN A 24 -18.64 3.01 4.18
CA GLN A 24 -17.68 4.09 3.98
C GLN A 24 -16.52 3.99 4.96
N TYR A 25 -16.81 3.72 6.24
CA TYR A 25 -15.78 3.48 7.25
C TYR A 25 -14.85 2.31 6.89
N MET A 26 -15.40 1.19 6.41
CA MET A 26 -14.63 0.04 5.97
C MET A 26 -13.70 0.37 4.80
N PHE A 27 -14.15 1.11 3.79
CA PHE A 27 -13.31 1.54 2.67
C PHE A 27 -12.17 2.44 3.12
N GLN A 28 -12.43 3.38 4.02
CA GLN A 28 -11.40 4.25 4.57
C GLN A 28 -10.38 3.48 5.40
N ARG A 29 -10.82 2.51 6.20
CA ARG A 29 -9.93 1.62 6.96
C ARG A 29 -9.03 0.80 6.05
N ARG A 30 -9.55 0.24 4.95
CA ARG A 30 -8.78 -0.50 3.94
C ARG A 30 -7.73 0.40 3.28
N LEU A 31 -8.08 1.62 2.89
CA LEU A 31 -7.15 2.57 2.29
C LEU A 31 -6.01 2.93 3.25
N ASN A 32 -6.31 3.18 4.52
CA ASN A 32 -5.31 3.47 5.55
C ASN A 32 -4.41 2.24 5.81
N GLY A 33 -4.97 1.04 5.83
CA GLY A 33 -4.23 -0.21 5.98
C GLY A 33 -3.26 -0.44 4.84
N ALA A 34 -3.72 -0.30 3.59
CA ALA A 34 -2.89 -0.44 2.39
C ALA A 34 -1.74 0.59 2.36
N ALA A 35 -2.00 1.85 2.73
CA ALA A 35 -0.95 2.87 2.81
C ALA A 35 0.13 2.53 3.84
N ARG A 36 -0.27 2.02 5.01
CA ARG A 36 0.67 1.56 6.05
C ARG A 36 1.46 0.34 5.60
N GLN A 37 0.83 -0.59 4.87
CA GLN A 37 1.49 -1.77 4.33
C GLN A 37 2.59 -1.38 3.33
N ILE A 38 2.27 -0.55 2.33
CA ILE A 38 3.27 -0.06 1.36
C ILE A 38 4.38 0.71 2.07
N MET A 39 4.07 1.58 3.04
CA MET A 39 5.07 2.29 3.83
C MET A 39 6.00 1.31 4.55
N SER A 40 5.46 0.28 5.19
CA SER A 40 6.22 -0.76 5.91
C SER A 40 7.14 -1.53 4.96
N ASP A 41 6.64 -1.92 3.79
CA ASP A 41 7.42 -2.68 2.81
C ASP A 41 8.53 -1.83 2.18
N LEU A 42 8.29 -0.54 1.94
CA LEU A 42 9.32 0.41 1.49
C LEU A 42 10.40 0.63 2.56
N MET A 43 10.02 0.73 3.83
CA MET A 43 10.97 0.80 4.94
C MET A 43 11.78 -0.50 5.07
N SER A 44 11.14 -1.65 4.90
CA SER A 44 11.80 -2.95 4.89
C SER A 44 12.80 -3.07 3.72
N ALA A 45 12.42 -2.61 2.53
CA ALA A 45 13.32 -2.57 1.35
C ALA A 45 14.55 -1.69 1.63
N ARG A 46 14.36 -0.52 2.25
CA ARG A 46 15.47 0.34 2.69
C ARG A 46 16.40 -0.37 3.68
N MET A 47 15.82 -1.04 4.69
CA MET A 47 16.62 -1.79 5.67
C MET A 47 17.38 -2.95 5.03
N LYS A 48 16.76 -3.66 4.08
CA LYS A 48 17.43 -4.71 3.29
C LYS A 48 18.62 -4.14 2.52
N ALA A 49 18.49 -2.98 1.87
CA ALA A 49 19.57 -2.35 1.12
C ALA A 49 20.79 -2.07 2.02
N ILE A 50 20.57 -1.58 3.23
CA ILE A 50 21.63 -1.29 4.20
C ILE A 50 22.25 -2.59 4.74
N THR A 51 21.41 -3.55 5.15
CA THR A 51 21.87 -4.80 5.81
C THR A 51 22.61 -5.72 4.85
N LEU A 52 22.12 -5.86 3.63
CA LEU A 52 22.72 -6.71 2.60
C LEU A 52 23.88 -6.00 1.87
N ASN A 53 24.08 -4.70 2.12
CA ASN A 53 25.06 -3.85 1.41
C ASN A 53 24.87 -3.94 -0.13
N ARG A 54 23.61 -3.92 -0.60
CA ARG A 54 23.22 -4.04 -2.00
C ARG A 54 22.10 -3.05 -2.32
N LYS A 55 21.92 -2.71 -3.60
CA LYS A 55 20.77 -1.93 -4.04
C LYS A 55 19.51 -2.78 -3.95
N VAL A 56 18.41 -2.17 -3.52
CA VAL A 56 17.07 -2.80 -3.51
C VAL A 56 16.11 -1.91 -4.26
N LYS A 57 15.40 -2.48 -5.22
CA LYS A 57 14.41 -1.79 -6.03
C LYS A 57 13.03 -2.37 -5.77
N VAL A 58 12.03 -1.50 -5.70
CA VAL A 58 10.63 -1.91 -5.64
C VAL A 58 10.00 -1.61 -6.99
N PHE A 59 9.62 -2.65 -7.70
CA PHE A 59 8.93 -2.55 -8.98
C PHE A 59 7.44 -2.45 -8.75
N PHE A 60 6.88 -1.30 -9.06
CA PHE A 60 5.44 -1.10 -9.13
C PHE A 60 4.98 -1.48 -10.53
N SER A 61 4.77 -2.77 -10.74
CA SER A 61 4.40 -3.38 -12.01
C SER A 61 3.11 -2.80 -12.60
N GLY A 62 2.91 -2.93 -13.91
CA GLY A 62 1.76 -2.39 -14.65
C GLY A 62 0.37 -2.88 -14.22
N SER A 63 0.26 -3.87 -13.34
CA SER A 63 -0.95 -4.15 -12.59
C SER A 63 -1.02 -3.19 -11.41
N ASN A 64 -2.09 -2.41 -11.30
CA ASN A 64 -2.29 -1.39 -10.26
C ASN A 64 -2.55 -1.94 -8.85
N HIS A 65 -2.20 -3.20 -8.58
CA HIS A 65 -2.41 -3.87 -7.30
C HIS A 65 -1.21 -4.74 -6.85
N GLN A 66 -0.26 -5.09 -7.72
CA GLN A 66 0.89 -5.91 -7.36
C GLN A 66 2.21 -5.14 -7.50
N TYR A 67 3.11 -5.32 -6.54
CA TYR A 67 4.48 -4.82 -6.61
C TYR A 67 5.47 -5.89 -6.15
N THR A 68 6.71 -5.76 -6.61
CA THR A 68 7.77 -6.71 -6.36
C THR A 68 8.98 -6.00 -5.77
N VAL A 69 9.56 -6.57 -4.73
CA VAL A 69 10.80 -6.09 -4.11
C VAL A 69 11.94 -7.01 -4.54
N CYS A 70 12.96 -6.47 -5.18
CA CYS A 70 14.14 -7.19 -5.66
C CYS A 70 15.42 -6.54 -5.16
N ASP A 71 16.48 -7.33 -4.95
CA ASP A 71 17.83 -6.86 -4.61
C ASP A 71 18.82 -7.18 -5.73
N ASP A 72 19.87 -6.38 -5.84
CA ASP A 72 21.01 -6.57 -6.75
C ASP A 72 21.87 -7.76 -6.27
N ALA A 73 21.44 -8.98 -6.60
CA ALA A 73 22.09 -10.19 -6.12
C ALA A 73 23.38 -10.51 -6.87
N ASN A 74 23.48 -10.13 -8.15
CA ASN A 74 24.65 -10.36 -8.99
C ASN A 74 25.74 -9.28 -8.81
N GLY A 75 25.40 -8.13 -8.19
CA GLY A 75 26.33 -7.05 -7.88
C GLY A 75 26.74 -6.21 -9.10
N ASP A 76 25.96 -6.25 -10.20
CA ASP A 76 26.29 -5.49 -11.42
C ASP A 76 25.90 -4.00 -11.32
N GLY A 77 25.26 -3.61 -10.22
CA GLY A 77 24.85 -2.23 -9.96
C GLY A 77 23.49 -1.86 -10.56
N THR A 78 22.82 -2.80 -11.20
CA THR A 78 21.44 -2.67 -11.67
C THR A 78 20.56 -3.68 -10.93
N VAL A 79 19.25 -3.41 -10.78
CA VAL A 79 18.34 -4.35 -10.15
C VAL A 79 17.30 -4.75 -11.18
N GLY A 80 17.36 -6.00 -11.61
CA GLY A 80 16.41 -6.61 -12.54
C GLY A 80 15.10 -7.04 -11.85
N SER A 81 14.00 -7.07 -12.59
CA SER A 81 12.75 -7.67 -12.10
C SER A 81 12.91 -9.19 -12.04
N GLY A 82 12.87 -9.75 -10.84
CA GLY A 82 13.08 -11.19 -10.63
C GLY A 82 14.49 -11.55 -10.17
N GLU A 83 15.34 -10.56 -9.92
CA GLU A 83 16.69 -10.73 -9.40
C GLU A 83 16.69 -10.76 -7.86
N GLY A 84 17.55 -11.62 -7.28
CA GLY A 84 17.74 -11.72 -5.85
C GLY A 84 16.55 -12.31 -5.09
N ALA A 85 16.33 -11.84 -3.87
CA ALA A 85 15.21 -12.27 -3.03
C ALA A 85 13.91 -11.56 -3.45
N VAL A 86 13.23 -12.14 -4.41
CA VAL A 86 11.96 -11.60 -4.95
C VAL A 86 10.84 -11.76 -3.93
N GLN A 87 10.26 -10.65 -3.51
CA GLN A 87 9.06 -10.61 -2.68
C GLN A 87 7.92 -9.96 -3.47
N VAL A 88 6.97 -10.76 -3.94
CA VAL A 88 5.76 -10.26 -4.61
C VAL A 88 4.68 -9.98 -3.56
N ARG A 89 4.05 -8.82 -3.65
CA ARG A 89 2.92 -8.42 -2.81
C ARG A 89 1.73 -8.04 -3.68
N ASP A 90 0.56 -8.49 -3.26
CA ASP A 90 -0.72 -8.11 -3.85
C ASP A 90 -1.54 -7.33 -2.81
N ILE A 91 -1.74 -6.03 -3.07
CA ILE A 91 -2.49 -5.16 -2.17
C ILE A 91 -3.98 -5.50 -2.16
N GLN A 92 -4.54 -5.96 -3.28
CA GLN A 92 -5.96 -6.28 -3.35
C GLN A 92 -6.33 -7.56 -2.59
N TYR A 93 -5.37 -8.44 -2.36
CA TYR A 93 -5.61 -9.64 -1.54
C TYR A 93 -5.94 -9.25 -0.09
N ASP A 94 -5.16 -8.34 0.50
CA ASP A 94 -5.35 -7.90 1.89
C ASP A 94 -6.37 -6.75 2.01
N TYR A 95 -6.44 -5.87 1.00
CA TYR A 95 -7.27 -4.67 0.98
C TYR A 95 -8.10 -4.59 -0.29
N PRO A 96 -9.19 -5.37 -0.41
CA PRO A 96 -10.02 -5.41 -1.61
C PRO A 96 -10.57 -4.03 -2.00
N GLY A 97 -10.45 -3.70 -3.29
CA GLY A 97 -10.91 -2.45 -3.87
C GLY A 97 -9.93 -1.27 -3.72
N VAL A 98 -8.71 -1.50 -3.23
CA VAL A 98 -7.63 -0.50 -3.24
C VAL A 98 -6.73 -0.75 -4.44
N THR A 99 -6.45 0.32 -5.20
CA THR A 99 -5.49 0.34 -6.30
C THR A 99 -4.39 1.36 -5.99
N TYR A 100 -3.26 1.26 -6.68
CA TYR A 100 -2.21 2.27 -6.58
C TYR A 100 -1.72 2.73 -7.94
N THR A 101 -1.08 3.90 -7.96
CA THR A 101 -0.30 4.43 -9.07
C THR A 101 1.00 4.98 -8.51
N ALA A 102 2.14 4.56 -9.06
CA ALA A 102 3.45 5.06 -8.66
C ALA A 102 4.04 5.95 -9.76
N THR A 103 4.73 7.03 -9.36
CA THR A 103 5.39 7.94 -10.33
C THR A 103 6.66 7.34 -10.90
N ALA A 104 7.34 6.49 -10.14
CA ALA A 104 8.56 5.75 -10.53
C ALA A 104 8.79 4.59 -9.57
N ASP A 105 9.66 3.66 -9.96
CA ASP A 105 10.12 2.58 -9.10
C ASP A 105 11.25 3.09 -8.18
N PRO A 106 11.08 3.11 -6.85
CA PRO A 106 12.11 3.55 -5.93
C PRO A 106 13.26 2.56 -5.86
N ILE A 107 14.49 3.09 -5.87
CA ILE A 107 15.72 2.32 -5.65
C ILE A 107 16.31 2.82 -4.34
N PHE A 108 16.52 1.90 -3.40
CA PHE A 108 17.23 2.17 -2.15
C PHE A 108 18.69 1.78 -2.28
N PHE A 109 19.56 2.68 -1.83
CA PHE A 109 21.01 2.49 -1.86
C PHE A 109 21.53 2.00 -0.52
N VAL A 110 22.73 1.46 -0.55
CA VAL A 110 23.44 0.91 0.63
C VAL A 110 23.63 1.93 1.77
N ASN A 111 23.73 3.21 1.44
CA ASN A 111 23.85 4.31 2.40
C ASN A 111 22.47 4.76 2.97
N GLY A 112 21.39 4.08 2.62
CA GLY A 112 20.05 4.39 3.06
C GLY A 112 19.34 5.54 2.34
N THR A 113 19.96 6.15 1.31
CA THR A 113 19.30 7.09 0.41
C THR A 113 18.43 6.38 -0.60
N ALA A 114 17.59 7.10 -1.33
CA ALA A 114 16.72 6.50 -2.35
C ALA A 114 16.53 7.42 -3.56
N TYR A 115 16.14 6.85 -4.70
CA TYR A 115 15.42 7.62 -5.72
C TYR A 115 13.99 7.86 -5.23
N GLY A 116 13.62 9.15 -5.14
CA GLY A 116 12.31 9.56 -4.64
C GLY A 116 11.18 9.12 -5.56
N THR A 117 10.08 8.71 -4.97
CA THR A 117 8.83 8.41 -5.68
C THR A 117 7.62 8.76 -4.83
N THR A 118 6.46 8.89 -5.47
CA THR A 118 5.18 9.01 -4.78
C THR A 118 4.26 7.90 -5.27
N VAL A 119 3.79 7.08 -4.34
CA VAL A 119 2.77 6.05 -4.59
C VAL A 119 1.43 6.59 -4.12
N THR A 120 0.51 6.80 -5.03
CA THR A 120 -0.86 7.25 -4.74
C THR A 120 -1.76 6.02 -4.70
N LEU A 121 -2.37 5.77 -3.54
CA LEU A 121 -3.39 4.74 -3.38
C LEU A 121 -4.76 5.38 -3.50
N ALA A 122 -5.69 4.67 -4.11
CA ALA A 122 -7.06 5.13 -4.33
C ALA A 122 -8.07 4.00 -4.10
N ASN A 123 -9.24 4.38 -3.59
CA ASN A 123 -10.45 3.57 -3.57
C ASN A 123 -11.68 4.47 -3.62
N THR A 124 -12.87 3.91 -3.46
CA THR A 124 -14.15 4.65 -3.46
C THR A 124 -14.29 5.67 -2.31
N SER A 125 -13.46 5.58 -1.26
CA SER A 125 -13.49 6.50 -0.11
C SER A 125 -12.54 7.70 -0.28
N GLY A 126 -11.59 7.64 -1.22
CA GLY A 126 -10.62 8.72 -1.45
C GLY A 126 -9.25 8.22 -1.86
N THR A 127 -8.25 9.08 -1.63
CA THR A 127 -6.85 8.81 -1.98
C THR A 127 -5.92 9.01 -0.78
N LYS A 128 -4.80 8.29 -0.78
CA LYS A 128 -3.67 8.46 0.14
C LYS A 128 -2.36 8.39 -0.62
N LYS A 129 -1.37 9.15 -0.20
CA LYS A 129 -0.06 9.15 -0.83
C LYS A 129 0.99 8.62 0.13
N VAL A 130 1.90 7.80 -0.40
CA VAL A 130 3.11 7.37 0.29
C VAL A 130 4.29 7.94 -0.50
N ALA A 131 5.01 8.87 0.12
CA ALA A 131 6.15 9.53 -0.51
C ALA A 131 7.46 8.97 0.03
N VAL A 132 8.39 8.69 -0.88
CA VAL A 132 9.79 8.34 -0.60
C VAL A 132 10.65 9.54 -0.97
N ALA A 133 11.31 10.15 0.00
CA ALA A 133 12.25 11.23 -0.23
C ALA A 133 13.62 10.69 -0.69
N THR A 134 14.43 11.54 -1.33
CA THR A 134 15.80 11.19 -1.75
C THR A 134 16.71 10.80 -0.58
N THR A 135 16.42 11.27 0.64
CA THR A 135 17.08 10.83 1.87
C THR A 135 16.71 9.41 2.31
N GLY A 136 15.83 8.72 1.59
CA GLY A 136 15.29 7.42 1.94
C GLY A 136 14.20 7.45 3.02
N ARG A 137 13.73 8.65 3.43
CA ARG A 137 12.61 8.78 4.36
C ARG A 137 11.30 8.44 3.65
N VAL A 138 10.52 7.56 4.24
CA VAL A 138 9.17 7.20 3.77
C VAL A 138 8.12 7.83 4.69
N LYS A 139 7.10 8.46 4.13
CA LYS A 139 5.98 9.07 4.89
C LYS A 139 4.66 8.88 4.18
N ILE A 140 3.56 8.88 4.93
CA ILE A 140 2.19 8.95 4.42
C ILE A 140 1.74 10.41 4.45
N GLU A 141 1.10 10.85 3.35
CA GLU A 141 0.50 12.17 3.16
C GLU A 141 -1.01 12.09 2.90
#